data_f4c00e007b5da3246c7662d9aed24a67
#
_entry.id   f4c00e007b5da3246c7662d9aed24a67
#
_cell.length_a   1.000
_cell.length_b   1.000
_cell.length_c   1.000
_cell.angle_alpha   90.00
_cell.angle_beta   90.00
_cell.angle_gamma   90.00
#
_symmetry.space_group_name_H-M   'P 1'
#
loop_
_entity.id
_entity.type
_entity.pdbx_description
1 polymer ?
#
loop_
_entity_poly.entity_id
_entity_poly.type
_entity_poly.pdbx_seq_one_letter_code
_entity_poly.pdbx_strand_id
1 'polypeptide(L)'
;DDLILICNASNTTKIKNHLDANSINYDDLNNDTDLIAVQGKDSIAIIEEMMSIPNKFSTSRDSKFTYARTGYTGEDGVEVMLDKKDTLEFVQQLESKGVKPCGLGSRDTLRLEASLPLYGFELTDDISPVEAGLKWTLTNKSEYMGKAAIDNQLNSKDHKYLKRFSLNAKQIARTGTTCRSGDSIGIVTSGNISPILGKPIGFALFETNPSDNLVEFDIRGNLIEGNLLDKRFLS
;
A
#
# COMPACT_ATOMS: atom_id res chain seq x y z
N ASP A 1 5.99 -27.54 -1.20
CA ASP A 1 5.21 -26.37 -0.74
C ASP A 1 5.13 -25.40 -1.91
N ASP A 2 3.93 -25.01 -2.31
CA ASP A 2 3.72 -24.04 -3.39
C ASP A 2 3.83 -22.63 -2.81
N LEU A 3 4.50 -21.75 -3.53
CA LEU A 3 4.61 -20.33 -3.21
C LEU A 3 3.78 -19.53 -4.21
N ILE A 4 2.87 -18.68 -3.73
CA ILE A 4 2.09 -17.78 -4.58
C ILE A 4 2.63 -16.36 -4.40
N LEU A 5 3.02 -15.74 -5.51
CA LEU A 5 3.47 -14.35 -5.56
C LEU A 5 2.36 -13.47 -6.13
N ILE A 6 1.78 -12.60 -5.30
CA ILE A 6 0.80 -11.58 -5.72
C ILE A 6 1.55 -10.26 -5.84
N CYS A 7 1.68 -9.75 -7.05
CA CYS A 7 2.38 -8.50 -7.33
C CYS A 7 1.42 -7.44 -7.92
N ASN A 8 1.86 -6.18 -7.95
CA ASN A 8 1.11 -5.13 -8.64
C ASN A 8 0.98 -5.44 -10.13
N ALA A 9 -0.20 -5.25 -10.68
CA ALA A 9 -0.49 -5.55 -12.09
C ALA A 9 0.46 -4.82 -13.06
N SER A 10 0.85 -3.57 -12.75
CA SER A 10 1.82 -2.80 -13.54
C SER A 10 3.23 -3.40 -13.54
N ASN A 11 3.54 -4.28 -12.60
CA ASN A 11 4.85 -4.93 -12.47
C ASN A 11 4.91 -6.33 -13.08
N THR A 12 3.82 -6.87 -13.60
CA THR A 12 3.74 -8.27 -14.05
C THR A 12 4.89 -8.62 -15.01
N THR A 13 5.09 -7.86 -16.07
CA THR A 13 6.16 -8.11 -17.04
C THR A 13 7.55 -8.04 -16.40
N LYS A 14 7.78 -7.04 -15.54
CA LYS A 14 9.05 -6.86 -14.85
C LYS A 14 9.37 -8.04 -13.93
N ILE A 15 8.39 -8.50 -13.15
CA ILE A 15 8.56 -9.64 -12.25
C ILE A 15 8.82 -10.92 -13.03
N LYS A 16 8.08 -11.18 -14.12
CA LYS A 16 8.32 -12.32 -15.00
C LYS A 16 9.74 -12.32 -15.56
N ASN A 17 10.18 -11.20 -16.13
CA ASN A 17 11.54 -11.07 -16.65
C ASN A 17 12.60 -11.32 -15.56
N HIS A 18 12.33 -10.90 -14.32
CA HIS A 18 13.24 -11.14 -13.20
C HIS A 18 13.28 -12.64 -12.83
N LEU A 19 12.15 -13.33 -12.79
CA LEU A 19 12.09 -14.77 -12.52
C LEU A 19 12.82 -15.56 -13.62
N ASP A 20 12.57 -15.22 -14.88
CA ASP A 20 13.21 -15.84 -16.05
C ASP A 20 14.73 -15.66 -16.03
N ALA A 21 15.21 -14.43 -15.73
CA ALA A 21 16.64 -14.13 -15.63
C ALA A 21 17.35 -14.90 -14.50
N ASN A 22 16.61 -15.33 -13.48
CA ASN A 22 17.11 -16.14 -12.37
C ASN A 22 16.78 -17.64 -12.52
N SER A 23 16.28 -18.07 -13.67
CA SER A 23 15.91 -19.47 -13.97
C SER A 23 14.91 -20.06 -12.95
N ILE A 24 13.98 -19.24 -12.45
CA ILE A 24 12.92 -19.65 -11.55
C ILE A 24 11.71 -20.06 -12.38
N ASN A 25 11.31 -21.31 -12.30
CA ASN A 25 10.09 -21.80 -12.94
C ASN A 25 8.84 -21.31 -12.18
N TYR A 26 7.84 -20.86 -12.90
CA TYR A 26 6.56 -20.42 -12.35
C TYR A 26 5.40 -20.68 -13.31
N ASP A 27 4.20 -20.76 -12.77
CA ASP A 27 2.95 -20.78 -13.52
C ASP A 27 2.31 -19.38 -13.43
N ASP A 28 1.93 -18.83 -14.59
CA ASP A 28 1.24 -17.53 -14.65
C ASP A 28 -0.27 -17.72 -14.54
N LEU A 29 -0.81 -17.38 -13.39
CA LEU A 29 -2.23 -17.51 -13.05
C LEU A 29 -3.10 -16.30 -13.44
N ASN A 30 -2.53 -15.25 -14.02
CA ASN A 30 -3.24 -13.98 -14.29
C ASN A 30 -4.47 -14.11 -15.20
N ASN A 31 -4.46 -15.08 -16.11
CA ASN A 31 -5.56 -15.28 -17.05
C ASN A 31 -6.68 -16.15 -16.48
N ASP A 32 -6.39 -16.95 -15.48
CA ASP A 32 -7.26 -18.02 -14.97
C ASP A 32 -7.90 -17.66 -13.63
N THR A 33 -7.32 -16.70 -12.90
CA THR A 33 -7.78 -16.32 -11.55
C THR A 33 -8.12 -14.85 -11.42
N ASP A 34 -8.99 -14.55 -10.46
CA ASP A 34 -9.27 -13.21 -9.95
C ASP A 34 -8.91 -13.12 -8.47
N LEU A 35 -8.62 -11.90 -8.00
CA LEU A 35 -8.36 -11.60 -6.60
C LEU A 35 -9.42 -10.62 -6.08
N ILE A 36 -10.24 -11.06 -5.13
CA ILE A 36 -11.31 -10.27 -4.53
C ILE A 36 -10.93 -9.93 -3.08
N ALA A 37 -10.88 -8.64 -2.75
CA ALA A 37 -10.65 -8.17 -1.40
C ALA A 37 -11.98 -7.84 -0.72
N VAL A 38 -12.27 -8.50 0.41
CA VAL A 38 -13.45 -8.26 1.26
C VAL A 38 -12.95 -7.69 2.57
N GLN A 39 -13.21 -6.42 2.82
CA GLN A 39 -12.56 -5.65 3.88
C GLN A 39 -13.59 -4.88 4.72
N GLY A 40 -13.26 -4.60 5.96
CA GLY A 40 -14.07 -3.81 6.87
C GLY A 40 -14.48 -4.57 8.13
N LYS A 41 -14.99 -3.86 9.12
CA LYS A 41 -15.26 -4.38 10.47
C LYS A 41 -16.16 -5.62 10.51
N ASP A 42 -17.08 -5.76 9.57
CA ASP A 42 -18.05 -6.86 9.51
C ASP A 42 -17.62 -7.98 8.52
N SER A 43 -16.51 -7.76 7.77
CA SER A 43 -16.08 -8.65 6.68
C SER A 43 -15.79 -10.07 7.17
N ILE A 44 -15.12 -10.21 8.31
CA ILE A 44 -14.74 -11.52 8.85
C ILE A 44 -15.97 -12.35 9.18
N ALA A 45 -16.95 -11.77 9.89
CA ALA A 45 -18.19 -12.49 10.25
C ALA A 45 -18.98 -12.94 9.01
N ILE A 46 -19.01 -12.12 7.95
CA ILE A 46 -19.67 -12.47 6.70
C ILE A 46 -18.94 -13.62 5.99
N ILE A 47 -17.61 -13.56 5.94
CA ILE A 47 -16.80 -14.56 5.24
C ILE A 47 -16.77 -15.89 6.00
N GLU A 48 -16.84 -15.89 7.34
CA GLU A 48 -16.91 -17.11 8.17
C GLU A 48 -18.14 -17.98 7.86
N GLU A 49 -19.20 -17.39 7.31
CA GLU A 49 -20.36 -18.16 6.81
C GLU A 49 -20.08 -18.90 5.50
N MET A 50 -19.01 -18.54 4.78
CA MET A 50 -18.69 -19.07 3.45
C MET A 50 -17.44 -19.95 3.45
N MET A 51 -16.45 -19.65 4.32
CA MET A 51 -15.18 -20.37 4.40
C MET A 51 -14.53 -20.22 5.77
N SER A 52 -13.61 -21.13 6.11
CA SER A 52 -12.82 -21.04 7.35
C SER A 52 -11.86 -19.86 7.27
N ILE A 53 -11.82 -19.03 8.31
CA ILE A 53 -10.92 -17.85 8.34
C ILE A 53 -9.58 -18.23 8.99
N PRO A 54 -8.43 -17.98 8.33
CA PRO A 54 -7.12 -18.20 8.93
C PRO A 54 -6.81 -17.14 9.99
N ASN A 55 -5.75 -17.38 10.75
CA ASN A 55 -5.21 -16.35 11.63
C ASN A 55 -4.78 -15.11 10.84
N LYS A 56 -4.76 -13.95 11.50
CA LYS A 56 -4.31 -12.70 10.87
C LYS A 56 -2.90 -12.86 10.29
N PHE A 57 -2.71 -12.38 9.05
CA PHE A 57 -1.48 -12.53 8.27
C PHE A 57 -1.12 -13.98 7.91
N SER A 58 -2.10 -14.87 7.90
CA SER A 58 -1.95 -16.25 7.44
C SER A 58 -2.80 -16.53 6.22
N THR A 59 -2.43 -17.59 5.51
CA THR A 59 -3.12 -18.04 4.29
C THR A 59 -3.72 -19.43 4.53
N SER A 60 -4.86 -19.69 3.93
CA SER A 60 -5.50 -21.00 3.84
C SER A 60 -5.93 -21.30 2.41
N ARG A 61 -6.10 -22.58 2.11
CA ARG A 61 -6.56 -23.05 0.82
C ARG A 61 -7.57 -24.16 1.01
N ASP A 62 -8.64 -24.15 0.24
CA ASP A 62 -9.59 -25.24 0.09
C ASP A 62 -9.69 -25.68 -1.37
N SER A 63 -10.72 -26.42 -1.75
CA SER A 63 -10.92 -26.91 -3.12
C SER A 63 -11.28 -25.83 -4.15
N LYS A 64 -11.78 -24.67 -3.72
CA LYS A 64 -12.24 -23.57 -4.58
C LYS A 64 -11.41 -22.30 -4.44
N PHE A 65 -10.90 -22.01 -3.24
CA PHE A 65 -10.33 -20.71 -2.90
C PHE A 65 -8.94 -20.85 -2.29
N THR A 66 -8.07 -19.92 -2.64
CA THR A 66 -6.89 -19.60 -1.84
C THR A 66 -7.13 -18.23 -1.24
N TYR A 67 -7.05 -18.10 0.08
CA TYR A 67 -7.42 -16.86 0.76
C TYR A 67 -6.46 -16.53 1.89
N ALA A 68 -6.21 -15.25 2.04
CA ALA A 68 -5.32 -14.71 3.05
C ALA A 68 -6.08 -13.70 3.92
N ARG A 69 -5.86 -13.73 5.24
CA ARG A 69 -6.39 -12.70 6.14
C ARG A 69 -5.46 -11.50 6.14
N THR A 70 -5.50 -10.80 5.04
CA THR A 70 -4.69 -9.62 4.70
C THR A 70 -5.56 -8.58 4.01
N GLY A 71 -5.01 -7.39 3.77
CA GLY A 71 -5.72 -6.33 3.07
C GLY A 71 -4.90 -5.06 2.93
N TYR A 72 -5.51 -4.08 2.25
CA TYR A 72 -4.90 -2.81 1.91
C TYR A 72 -5.77 -1.61 2.34
N THR A 73 -6.52 -1.76 3.43
CA THR A 73 -7.46 -0.74 3.93
C THR A 73 -7.21 -0.31 5.37
N GLY A 74 -6.33 -1.02 6.08
CA GLY A 74 -6.14 -0.85 7.52
C GLY A 74 -7.19 -1.55 8.37
N GLU A 75 -8.31 -1.96 7.77
CA GLU A 75 -9.35 -2.76 8.40
C GLU A 75 -9.02 -4.25 8.33
N ASP A 76 -9.72 -5.05 9.14
CA ASP A 76 -9.63 -6.51 9.03
C ASP A 76 -10.41 -7.00 7.81
N GLY A 77 -9.99 -8.15 7.25
CA GLY A 77 -10.61 -8.71 6.06
C GLY A 77 -9.80 -9.81 5.44
N VAL A 78 -10.24 -10.25 4.28
CA VAL A 78 -9.59 -11.30 3.51
C VAL A 78 -9.39 -10.87 2.06
N GLU A 79 -8.36 -11.41 1.45
CA GLU A 79 -8.12 -11.40 0.01
C GLU A 79 -8.29 -12.82 -0.51
N VAL A 80 -9.25 -13.03 -1.40
CA VAL A 80 -9.66 -14.35 -1.92
C VAL A 80 -9.25 -14.46 -3.37
N MET A 81 -8.39 -15.42 -3.69
CA MET A 81 -8.03 -15.81 -5.04
C MET A 81 -8.87 -17.02 -5.46
N LEU A 82 -9.51 -16.92 -6.60
CA LEU A 82 -10.44 -17.92 -7.12
C LEU A 82 -10.39 -17.99 -8.65
N ASP A 83 -10.87 -19.09 -9.22
CA ASP A 83 -11.00 -19.22 -10.67
C ASP A 83 -11.97 -18.15 -11.22
N LYS A 84 -11.65 -17.56 -12.35
CA LYS A 84 -12.49 -16.55 -13.01
C LYS A 84 -13.94 -17.01 -13.27
N LYS A 85 -14.13 -18.28 -13.56
CA LYS A 85 -15.47 -18.84 -13.78
C LYS A 85 -16.37 -18.75 -12.54
N ASP A 86 -15.79 -18.72 -11.35
CA ASP A 86 -16.51 -18.71 -10.07
C ASP A 86 -16.67 -17.29 -9.51
N THR A 87 -15.99 -16.29 -10.08
CA THR A 87 -15.95 -14.90 -9.59
C THR A 87 -17.33 -14.26 -9.50
N LEU A 88 -18.15 -14.40 -10.54
CA LEU A 88 -19.48 -13.78 -10.58
C LEU A 88 -20.38 -14.34 -9.48
N GLU A 89 -20.40 -15.65 -9.30
CA GLU A 89 -21.19 -16.31 -8.27
C GLU A 89 -20.73 -15.86 -6.88
N PHE A 90 -19.42 -15.82 -6.65
CA PHE A 90 -18.83 -15.38 -5.37
C PHE A 90 -19.23 -13.92 -5.05
N VAL A 91 -19.13 -13.00 -6.01
CA VAL A 91 -19.51 -11.60 -5.83
C VAL A 91 -21.01 -11.48 -5.54
N GLN A 92 -21.87 -12.20 -6.24
CA GLN A 92 -23.32 -12.21 -5.99
C GLN A 92 -23.66 -12.72 -4.59
N GLN A 93 -22.95 -13.74 -4.11
CA GLN A 93 -23.11 -14.23 -2.74
C GLN A 93 -22.73 -13.17 -1.71
N LEU A 94 -21.62 -12.44 -1.92
CA LEU A 94 -21.22 -11.33 -1.06
C LEU A 94 -22.26 -10.20 -1.05
N GLU A 95 -22.75 -9.79 -2.21
CA GLU A 95 -23.81 -8.77 -2.32
C GLU A 95 -25.09 -9.18 -1.62
N SER A 96 -25.51 -10.45 -1.74
CA SER A 96 -26.68 -10.99 -1.04
C SER A 96 -26.57 -10.93 0.50
N LYS A 97 -25.33 -10.92 1.02
CA LYS A 97 -25.00 -10.75 2.43
C LYS A 97 -24.78 -9.29 2.84
N GLY A 98 -25.05 -8.34 1.94
CA GLY A 98 -24.96 -6.90 2.19
C GLY A 98 -23.55 -6.30 2.03
N VAL A 99 -22.58 -7.06 1.52
CA VAL A 99 -21.26 -6.52 1.15
C VAL A 99 -21.43 -5.59 -0.05
N LYS A 100 -20.89 -4.38 0.05
CA LYS A 100 -21.02 -3.38 -1.01
C LYS A 100 -19.81 -3.39 -1.92
N PRO A 101 -19.99 -3.39 -3.25
CA PRO A 101 -18.90 -3.18 -4.17
C PRO A 101 -18.33 -1.77 -4.01
N CYS A 102 -17.01 -1.66 -4.00
CA CYS A 102 -16.28 -0.41 -3.79
C CYS A 102 -15.37 -0.12 -4.99
N GLY A 103 -15.34 1.14 -5.42
CA GLY A 103 -14.49 1.57 -6.52
C GLY A 103 -13.04 1.84 -6.10
N LEU A 104 -12.15 1.99 -7.10
CA LEU A 104 -10.73 2.26 -6.90
C LEU A 104 -10.47 3.54 -6.08
N GLY A 105 -11.33 4.56 -6.18
CA GLY A 105 -11.23 5.77 -5.37
C GLY A 105 -11.37 5.51 -3.87
N SER A 106 -12.28 4.61 -3.47
CA SER A 106 -12.40 4.14 -2.08
C SER A 106 -11.12 3.44 -1.64
N ARG A 107 -10.60 2.51 -2.47
CA ARG A 107 -9.38 1.77 -2.18
C ARG A 107 -8.19 2.71 -1.95
N ASP A 108 -8.03 3.73 -2.80
CA ASP A 108 -6.94 4.72 -2.66
C ASP A 108 -7.11 5.57 -1.39
N THR A 109 -8.32 5.99 -1.07
CA THR A 109 -8.58 6.76 0.16
C THR A 109 -8.31 5.93 1.40
N LEU A 110 -8.82 4.70 1.48
CA LEU A 110 -8.64 3.81 2.62
C LEU A 110 -7.17 3.44 2.86
N ARG A 111 -6.44 3.07 1.80
CA ARG A 111 -5.01 2.76 1.96
C ARG A 111 -4.22 3.97 2.45
N LEU A 112 -4.55 5.19 1.96
CA LEU A 112 -3.89 6.41 2.38
C LEU A 112 -4.19 6.69 3.86
N GLU A 113 -5.44 6.63 4.29
CA GLU A 113 -5.84 6.77 5.70
C GLU A 113 -5.14 5.75 6.60
N ALA A 114 -4.97 4.51 6.12
CA ALA A 114 -4.19 3.47 6.80
C ALA A 114 -2.67 3.69 6.76
N SER A 115 -2.22 4.75 6.09
CA SER A 115 -0.79 5.06 5.89
C SER A 115 -0.02 3.98 5.12
N LEU A 116 -0.66 3.32 4.16
CA LEU A 116 -0.05 2.30 3.32
C LEU A 116 0.49 2.91 2.02
N PRO A 117 1.77 2.69 1.68
CA PRO A 117 2.37 3.20 0.45
C PRO A 117 1.81 2.50 -0.79
N LEU A 118 1.78 3.21 -1.92
CA LEU A 118 1.30 2.73 -3.21
C LEU A 118 2.44 2.61 -4.21
N TYR A 119 2.50 1.49 -4.95
CA TYR A 119 3.46 1.34 -6.04
C TYR A 119 3.14 2.31 -7.20
N GLY A 120 4.21 2.90 -7.75
CA GLY A 120 4.14 3.98 -8.73
C GLY A 120 4.13 5.39 -8.11
N PHE A 121 4.04 5.50 -6.77
CA PHE A 121 4.03 6.75 -6.02
C PHE A 121 5.07 6.75 -4.90
N GLU A 122 4.80 6.05 -3.80
CA GLU A 122 5.74 5.89 -2.68
C GLU A 122 6.73 4.75 -2.90
N LEU A 123 6.40 3.81 -3.76
CA LEU A 123 7.21 2.64 -4.10
C LEU A 123 7.49 2.66 -5.60
N THR A 124 8.75 2.80 -5.98
CA THR A 124 9.22 2.77 -7.37
C THR A 124 10.57 2.07 -7.43
N ASP A 125 11.15 1.96 -8.62
CA ASP A 125 12.50 1.42 -8.78
C ASP A 125 13.58 2.33 -8.19
N ASP A 126 13.27 3.62 -8.04
CA ASP A 126 14.18 4.66 -7.55
C ASP A 126 13.99 4.98 -6.06
N ILE A 127 13.04 4.32 -5.40
CA ILE A 127 12.73 4.52 -3.97
C ILE A 127 12.94 3.21 -3.23
N SER A 128 13.93 3.17 -2.36
CA SER A 128 14.24 1.99 -1.57
C SER A 128 13.21 1.75 -0.44
N PRO A 129 13.13 0.53 0.13
CA PRO A 129 12.32 0.27 1.32
C PRO A 129 12.69 1.15 2.52
N VAL A 130 13.94 1.60 2.61
CA VAL A 130 14.40 2.51 3.66
C VAL A 130 13.76 3.88 3.49
N GLU A 131 13.80 4.42 2.28
CA GLU A 131 13.20 5.71 1.92
C GLU A 131 11.68 5.72 2.03
N ALA A 132 11.05 4.62 1.64
CA ALA A 132 9.59 4.42 1.75
C ALA A 132 9.09 4.20 3.19
N GLY A 133 9.98 4.22 4.20
CA GLY A 133 9.60 3.99 5.60
C GLY A 133 9.25 2.54 5.93
N LEU A 134 9.68 1.58 5.09
CA LEU A 134 9.39 0.15 5.23
C LEU A 134 10.52 -0.63 5.89
N LYS A 135 11.34 0.01 6.72
CA LYS A 135 12.46 -0.65 7.44
C LYS A 135 12.05 -1.91 8.20
N TRP A 136 10.82 -1.95 8.68
CA TRP A 136 10.27 -3.08 9.43
C TRP A 136 10.12 -4.37 8.59
N THR A 137 10.11 -4.27 7.25
CA THR A 137 10.07 -5.43 6.35
C THR A 137 11.44 -6.05 6.12
N LEU A 138 12.50 -5.36 6.48
CA LEU A 138 13.87 -5.79 6.24
C LEU A 138 14.32 -6.81 7.29
N THR A 139 15.09 -7.79 6.86
CA THR A 139 15.64 -8.82 7.74
C THR A 139 17.16 -8.82 7.70
N ASN A 140 17.78 -9.04 8.86
CA ASN A 140 19.21 -9.29 8.98
C ASN A 140 19.57 -10.78 9.06
N LYS A 141 18.53 -11.66 9.02
CA LYS A 141 18.71 -13.11 9.26
C LYS A 141 19.14 -13.90 8.03
N SER A 142 18.99 -13.32 6.83
CA SER A 142 19.30 -14.00 5.58
C SER A 142 19.87 -13.02 4.56
N GLU A 143 20.62 -13.55 3.61
CA GLU A 143 21.03 -12.81 2.43
C GLU A 143 19.86 -12.68 1.45
N TYR A 144 19.78 -11.53 0.78
CA TYR A 144 18.83 -11.25 -0.28
C TYR A 144 19.41 -10.26 -1.28
N MET A 145 18.86 -10.21 -2.48
CA MET A 145 19.30 -9.29 -3.53
C MET A 145 19.09 -7.85 -3.08
N GLY A 146 20.13 -7.01 -3.18
CA GLY A 146 20.11 -5.62 -2.76
C GLY A 146 20.45 -5.36 -1.28
N LYS A 147 20.68 -6.41 -0.46
CA LYS A 147 20.99 -6.25 0.96
C LYS A 147 22.15 -5.28 1.23
N ALA A 148 23.25 -5.39 0.50
CA ALA A 148 24.42 -4.52 0.68
C ALA A 148 24.10 -3.03 0.44
N ALA A 149 23.23 -2.72 -0.55
CA ALA A 149 22.79 -1.35 -0.80
C ALA A 149 21.90 -0.82 0.33
N ILE A 150 21.01 -1.65 0.84
CA ILE A 150 20.14 -1.33 1.98
C ILE A 150 20.96 -1.08 3.24
N ASP A 151 21.92 -1.96 3.56
CA ASP A 151 22.78 -1.83 4.73
C ASP A 151 23.60 -0.52 4.64
N ASN A 152 24.07 -0.16 3.44
CA ASN A 152 24.78 1.10 3.19
C ASN A 152 23.90 2.33 3.46
N GLN A 153 22.66 2.35 2.97
CA GLN A 153 21.71 3.43 3.23
C GLN A 153 21.38 3.57 4.73
N LEU A 154 21.19 2.46 5.43
CA LEU A 154 20.93 2.46 6.87
C LEU A 154 22.08 3.04 7.68
N ASN A 155 23.34 2.75 7.26
CA ASN A 155 24.54 3.19 7.95
C ASN A 155 24.89 4.66 7.65
N SER A 156 24.83 5.08 6.38
CA SER A 156 25.18 6.44 5.95
C SER A 156 24.10 7.46 6.33
N LYS A 157 22.85 7.04 6.45
CA LYS A 157 21.66 7.92 6.56
C LYS A 157 21.53 8.88 5.36
N ASP A 158 22.22 8.61 4.28
CA ASP A 158 22.12 9.34 3.02
C ASP A 158 21.04 8.69 2.17
N HIS A 159 19.81 9.11 2.37
CA HIS A 159 18.62 8.63 1.69
C HIS A 159 17.47 9.63 1.86
N LYS A 160 16.45 9.53 1.01
CA LYS A 160 15.21 10.32 1.11
C LYS A 160 14.34 9.84 2.26
N TYR A 161 13.38 10.68 2.65
CA TYR A 161 12.51 10.44 3.79
C TYR A 161 11.05 10.62 3.43
N LEU A 162 10.31 9.52 3.38
CA LEU A 162 8.86 9.57 3.22
C LEU A 162 8.21 10.03 4.54
N LYS A 163 7.47 11.12 4.47
CA LYS A 163 6.73 11.69 5.61
C LYS A 163 5.24 11.74 5.31
N ARG A 164 4.44 11.57 6.35
CA ARG A 164 2.99 11.82 6.32
C ARG A 164 2.75 13.29 6.60
N PHE A 165 1.72 13.86 5.97
CA PHE A 165 1.32 15.23 6.27
C PHE A 165 -0.20 15.37 6.33
N SER A 166 -0.66 16.42 7.02
CA SER A 166 -2.03 16.90 6.94
C SER A 166 -2.03 18.41 6.70
N LEU A 167 -2.99 18.90 5.91
CA LEU A 167 -3.16 20.33 5.67
C LEU A 167 -4.20 20.93 6.62
N ASN A 168 -4.01 22.19 6.96
CA ASN A 168 -4.95 22.99 7.77
C ASN A 168 -5.96 23.76 6.87
N ALA A 169 -6.05 23.40 5.61
CA ALA A 169 -6.87 24.05 4.57
C ALA A 169 -7.70 22.98 3.83
N LYS A 170 -8.64 23.43 2.96
CA LYS A 170 -9.46 22.52 2.14
C LYS A 170 -8.78 22.08 0.85
N GLN A 171 -7.70 22.74 0.46
CA GLN A 171 -6.94 22.42 -0.74
C GLN A 171 -6.21 21.08 -0.57
N ILE A 172 -6.17 20.31 -1.65
CA ILE A 172 -5.45 19.02 -1.66
C ILE A 172 -4.10 19.25 -2.34
N ALA A 173 -3.02 18.92 -1.65
CA ALA A 173 -1.71 18.80 -2.29
C ALA A 173 -1.68 17.48 -3.08
N ARG A 174 -1.69 17.58 -4.41
CA ARG A 174 -1.65 16.44 -5.32
C ARG A 174 -0.23 15.98 -5.58
N THR A 175 -0.07 14.77 -6.09
CA THR A 175 1.21 14.22 -6.56
C THR A 175 1.95 15.26 -7.41
N GLY A 176 3.24 15.44 -7.15
CA GLY A 176 4.09 16.42 -7.83
C GLY A 176 4.08 17.83 -7.20
N THR A 177 3.22 18.09 -6.20
CA THR A 177 3.25 19.36 -5.45
C THR A 177 4.56 19.47 -4.68
N THR A 178 5.29 20.58 -4.87
CA THR A 178 6.49 20.86 -4.09
C THR A 178 6.13 21.29 -2.67
N CYS A 179 6.91 20.84 -1.70
CA CYS A 179 6.76 21.25 -0.31
C CYS A 179 8.11 21.50 0.34
N ARG A 180 8.10 22.27 1.44
CA ARG A 180 9.30 22.65 2.19
C ARG A 180 9.03 22.58 3.70
N SER A 181 9.98 22.03 4.43
CA SER A 181 9.99 22.03 5.90
C SER A 181 11.39 22.41 6.39
N GLY A 182 11.55 23.63 6.88
CA GLY A 182 12.86 24.23 7.13
C GLY A 182 13.69 24.28 5.85
N ASP A 183 14.90 23.73 5.85
CA ASP A 183 15.78 23.65 4.69
C ASP A 183 15.49 22.41 3.81
N SER A 184 14.65 21.49 4.26
CA SER A 184 14.34 20.28 3.53
C SER A 184 13.27 20.51 2.47
N ILE A 185 13.57 20.14 1.22
CA ILE A 185 12.64 20.20 0.09
C ILE A 185 12.08 18.79 -0.14
N GLY A 186 10.78 18.72 -0.41
CA GLY A 186 10.09 17.47 -0.71
C GLY A 186 9.09 17.62 -1.87
N ILE A 187 8.64 16.48 -2.34
CA ILE A 187 7.59 16.37 -3.37
C ILE A 187 6.49 15.46 -2.85
N VAL A 188 5.25 15.90 -2.99
CA VAL A 188 4.08 15.09 -2.65
C VAL A 188 4.00 13.88 -3.57
N THR A 189 3.94 12.70 -3.01
CA THR A 189 3.76 11.44 -3.73
C THR A 189 2.29 11.05 -3.81
N SER A 190 1.54 11.19 -2.72
CA SER A 190 0.09 10.96 -2.67
C SER A 190 -0.61 12.03 -1.85
N GLY A 191 -1.81 12.43 -2.26
CA GLY A 191 -2.62 13.37 -1.49
C GLY A 191 -4.10 13.29 -1.83
N ASN A 192 -4.95 13.20 -0.80
CA ASN A 192 -6.40 13.15 -0.92
C ASN A 192 -7.07 13.74 0.32
N ILE A 193 -8.40 13.90 0.29
CA ILE A 193 -9.19 14.20 1.49
C ILE A 193 -9.46 12.90 2.23
N SER A 194 -9.20 12.88 3.53
CA SER A 194 -9.65 11.83 4.40
C SER A 194 -11.10 12.09 4.82
N PRO A 195 -12.05 11.21 4.47
CA PRO A 195 -13.43 11.33 4.96
C PRO A 195 -13.54 11.22 6.48
N ILE A 196 -12.69 10.38 7.11
CA ILE A 196 -12.71 10.16 8.56
C ILE A 196 -12.18 11.39 9.30
N LEU A 197 -11.06 11.98 8.83
CA LEU A 197 -10.45 13.12 9.48
C LEU A 197 -11.05 14.47 9.02
N GLY A 198 -11.83 14.50 7.94
CA GLY A 198 -12.43 15.69 7.36
C GLY A 198 -11.42 16.71 6.81
N LYS A 199 -10.19 16.29 6.51
CA LYS A 199 -9.10 17.16 6.06
C LYS A 199 -8.20 16.47 5.03
N PRO A 200 -7.45 17.26 4.22
CA PRO A 200 -6.46 16.71 3.31
C PRO A 200 -5.28 16.07 4.08
N ILE A 201 -4.90 14.89 3.62
CA ILE A 201 -3.75 14.13 4.09
C ILE A 201 -2.92 13.65 2.90
N GLY A 202 -1.69 13.26 3.14
CA GLY A 202 -0.85 12.71 2.09
C GLY A 202 0.53 12.25 2.56
N PHE A 203 1.29 11.79 1.58
CA PHE A 203 2.71 11.50 1.71
C PHE A 203 3.53 12.49 0.89
N ALA A 204 4.69 12.86 1.42
CA ALA A 204 5.71 13.63 0.71
C ALA A 204 7.08 12.99 0.93
N LEU A 205 7.86 12.89 -0.13
CA LEU A 205 9.22 12.37 -0.13
C LEU A 205 10.19 13.55 -0.09
N PHE A 206 10.93 13.67 0.99
CA PHE A 206 11.91 14.73 1.25
C PHE A 206 13.33 14.29 0.92
N GLU A 207 14.14 15.19 0.36
CA GLU A 207 15.54 14.92 0.05
C GLU A 207 16.41 14.73 1.32
N THR A 208 16.07 15.45 2.40
CA THR A 208 16.71 15.32 3.71
C THR A 208 15.65 15.14 4.81
N ASN A 209 16.04 14.62 5.96
CA ASN A 209 15.08 14.46 7.07
C ASN A 209 14.64 15.84 7.60
N PRO A 210 13.39 16.23 7.48
CA PRO A 210 12.90 17.47 8.04
C PRO A 210 13.16 17.54 9.55
N SER A 211 13.65 18.70 10.01
CA SER A 211 13.90 18.97 11.44
C SER A 211 12.70 19.56 12.14
N ASP A 212 11.71 20.04 11.38
CA ASP A 212 10.50 20.69 11.87
C ASP A 212 9.25 19.90 11.44
N ASN A 213 8.19 20.00 12.20
CA ASN A 213 6.89 19.43 11.86
C ASN A 213 6.03 20.38 10.99
N LEU A 214 6.38 21.66 10.88
CA LEU A 214 5.71 22.57 9.97
C LEU A 214 6.20 22.34 8.54
N VAL A 215 5.26 22.37 7.61
CA VAL A 215 5.54 22.19 6.19
C VAL A 215 4.66 23.12 5.37
N GLU A 216 5.23 23.74 4.36
CA GLU A 216 4.54 24.59 3.38
C GLU A 216 4.45 23.88 2.03
N PHE A 217 3.29 23.96 1.39
CA PHE A 217 3.01 23.35 0.07
C PHE A 217 2.71 24.45 -0.94
N ASP A 218 3.39 24.42 -2.09
CA ASP A 218 3.04 25.31 -3.21
C ASP A 218 1.88 24.70 -4.01
N ILE A 219 0.67 25.11 -3.68
CA ILE A 219 -0.53 24.66 -4.38
C ILE A 219 -0.99 25.75 -5.34
N ARG A 220 -0.60 25.63 -6.62
CA ARG A 220 -0.96 26.58 -7.68
C ARG A 220 -0.49 28.02 -7.38
N GLY A 221 0.72 28.16 -6.87
CA GLY A 221 1.31 29.46 -6.53
C GLY A 221 0.85 30.04 -5.18
N ASN A 222 0.07 29.29 -4.39
CA ASN A 222 -0.30 29.67 -3.03
C ASN A 222 0.43 28.76 -2.04
N LEU A 223 1.09 29.35 -1.06
CA LEU A 223 1.72 28.62 0.03
C LEU A 223 0.65 28.24 1.06
N ILE A 224 0.47 26.94 1.25
CA ILE A 224 -0.49 26.37 2.20
C ILE A 224 0.27 25.65 3.28
N GLU A 225 0.01 26.02 4.52
CA GLU A 225 0.63 25.39 5.69
C GLU A 225 -0.02 24.05 6.03
N GLY A 226 0.80 23.13 6.50
CA GLY A 226 0.43 21.83 7.01
C GLY A 226 1.36 21.35 8.10
N ASN A 227 1.11 20.13 8.58
CA ASN A 227 1.92 19.49 9.59
C ASN A 227 2.41 18.14 9.12
N LEU A 228 3.69 17.84 9.34
CA LEU A 228 4.24 16.51 9.24
C LEU A 228 3.79 15.65 10.44
N LEU A 229 3.57 14.37 10.20
CA LEU A 229 3.04 13.46 11.20
C LEU A 229 3.98 12.25 11.37
N ASP A 230 4.38 11.97 12.60
CA ASP A 230 5.20 10.80 12.93
C ASP A 230 4.37 9.50 13.01
N LYS A 231 3.11 9.62 13.41
CA LYS A 231 2.19 8.49 13.55
C LYS A 231 1.35 8.28 12.30
N ARG A 232 0.70 7.13 12.21
CA ARG A 232 -0.30 6.86 11.17
C ARG A 232 -1.44 7.88 11.23
N PHE A 233 -2.14 8.09 10.12
CA PHE A 233 -3.27 9.02 10.07
C PHE A 233 -4.41 8.57 10.98
N LEU A 234 -4.70 7.27 10.93
CA LEU A 234 -5.65 6.61 11.84
C LEU A 234 -4.86 5.63 12.72
N SER A 235 -5.08 5.69 14.00
CA SER A 235 -4.46 4.86 15.04
C SER A 235 -5.48 3.88 15.64
#